data_0b9f297886eb49655218ca5a2bb171d5
#
_entry.id   0b9f297886eb49655218ca5a2bb171d5
#
_cell.length_a   1.000
_cell.length_b   1.000
_cell.length_c   1.000
_cell.angle_alpha   90.00
_cell.angle_beta   90.00
_cell.angle_gamma   90.00
#
_symmetry.space_group_name_H-M   'P 1'
#
loop_
_entity.id
_entity.type
_entity.pdbx_description
1 polymer ?
#
loop_
_entity_poly.entity_id
_entity_poly.type
_entity_poly.pdbx_seq_one_letter_code
_entity_poly.pdbx_strand_id
1 'polypeptide(L)' 'MMNRKKALVILFGLQSMLLAMLIALFTSNVISFTVFVPLIIFMGVVFSALTVVAVRKLPLE' A
#
# COMPACT_ATOMS: atom_id res chain seq x y z
N MET A 1 -10.80 -18.89 5.79
CA MET A 1 -10.94 -18.28 4.49
C MET A 1 -10.92 -16.76 4.60
N MET A 2 -10.23 -16.08 3.71
CA MET A 2 -10.12 -14.62 3.76
C MET A 2 -11.37 -13.97 3.16
N ASN A 3 -11.98 -13.05 3.89
CA ASN A 3 -13.10 -12.29 3.39
C ASN A 3 -12.65 -10.86 3.03
N ARG A 4 -13.56 -10.07 2.46
CA ARG A 4 -13.24 -8.71 2.02
C ARG A 4 -12.73 -7.84 3.16
N LYS A 5 -13.42 -7.88 4.29
CA LYS A 5 -13.05 -7.08 5.45
C LYS A 5 -11.64 -7.39 5.92
N LYS A 6 -11.33 -8.69 6.06
CA LYS A 6 -10.02 -9.13 6.51
C LYS A 6 -8.93 -8.74 5.52
N ALA A 7 -9.21 -8.92 4.22
CA ALA A 7 -8.26 -8.55 3.18
C ALA A 7 -7.97 -7.06 3.18
N LEU A 8 -8.99 -6.23 3.35
CA LEU A 8 -8.81 -4.77 3.39
C LEU A 8 -7.99 -4.34 4.59
N VAL A 9 -8.22 -4.95 5.75
CA VAL A 9 -7.44 -4.65 6.95
C VAL A 9 -5.97 -5.00 6.74
N ILE A 10 -5.69 -6.16 6.15
CA ILE A 10 -4.32 -6.59 5.88
C ILE A 10 -3.65 -5.67 4.87
N LEU A 11 -4.35 -5.32 3.79
CA LEU A 11 -3.82 -4.41 2.77
C LEU A 11 -3.51 -3.04 3.37
N PHE A 12 -4.42 -2.52 4.17
CA PHE A 12 -4.25 -1.21 4.77
C PHE A 12 -3.05 -1.19 5.73
N GLY A 13 -2.93 -2.23 6.56
CA GLY A 13 -1.79 -2.34 7.47
C GLY A 13 -0.46 -2.45 6.74
N LEU A 14 -0.42 -3.26 5.69
CA LEU A 14 0.78 -3.42 4.88
C LEU A 14 1.16 -2.12 4.19
N GLN A 15 0.18 -1.42 3.64
CA GLN A 15 0.40 -0.14 3.00
C GLN A 15 0.97 0.89 3.98
N SER A 16 0.40 0.95 5.18
CA SER A 16 0.87 1.88 6.22
C SER A 16 2.31 1.58 6.60
N MET A 17 2.67 0.29 6.73
CA MET A 17 4.03 -0.10 7.06
C MET A 17 5.01 0.32 5.96
N LEU A 18 4.64 0.10 4.70
CA LEU A 18 5.50 0.48 3.59
C LEU A 18 5.65 1.99 3.47
N LEU A 19 4.59 2.74 3.71
CA LEU A 19 4.65 4.19 3.73
C LEU A 19 5.59 4.71 4.82
N ALA A 20 5.48 4.16 6.01
CA ALA A 20 6.36 4.53 7.12
C ALA A 20 7.82 4.26 6.77
N MET A 21 8.09 3.12 6.14
CA MET A 21 9.42 2.76 5.71
C MET A 21 9.97 3.75 4.67
N LEU A 22 9.16 4.11 3.68
CA LEU A 22 9.55 5.08 2.67
C LEU A 22 9.83 6.45 3.26
N ILE A 23 8.99 6.90 4.19
CA ILE A 23 9.18 8.18 4.87
C ILE A 23 10.49 8.17 5.67
N ALA A 24 10.77 7.07 6.36
CA ALA A 24 12.01 6.93 7.12
C ALA A 24 13.23 7.00 6.19
N LEU A 25 13.19 6.32 5.05
CA LEU A 25 14.28 6.35 4.08
C LEU A 25 14.49 7.75 3.52
N PHE A 26 13.40 8.45 3.22
CA PHE A 26 13.48 9.81 2.71
C PHE A 26 14.07 10.76 3.75
N THR A 27 13.61 10.66 4.98
CA THR A 27 14.07 11.50 6.09
C THR A 27 15.55 11.25 6.38
N SER A 28 16.01 10.01 6.20
CA SER A 28 17.41 9.64 6.43
C SER A 28 18.32 9.98 5.24
N ASN A 29 17.78 10.60 4.19
CA ASN A 29 18.51 10.95 2.98
C ASN A 29 19.05 9.73 2.22
N VAL A 30 18.44 8.56 2.44
CA VAL A 30 18.82 7.36 1.69
C VAL A 30 18.30 7.46 0.26
N ILE A 31 17.09 8.01 0.10
CA ILE A 31 16.51 8.24 -1.22
C ILE A 31 16.22 9.73 -1.40
N SER A 32 16.31 10.18 -2.65
CA SER A 32 16.05 11.58 -2.97
C SER A 32 14.56 11.79 -3.24
N PHE A 33 14.16 13.06 -3.27
CA PHE A 33 12.80 13.44 -3.60
C PHE A 33 12.40 12.91 -4.99
N THR A 34 13.33 12.95 -5.94
CA THR A 34 13.10 12.47 -7.30
C THR A 34 12.78 10.97 -7.34
N VAL A 35 13.33 10.20 -6.41
CA VAL A 35 13.05 8.78 -6.31
C VAL A 35 11.79 8.54 -5.47
N PHE A 36 11.60 9.34 -4.44
CA PHE A 36 10.49 9.18 -3.50
C PHE A 36 9.12 9.36 -4.18
N VAL A 37 8.97 10.40 -4.98
CA VAL A 37 7.68 10.72 -5.62
C VAL A 37 7.19 9.60 -6.54
N PRO A 38 8.02 9.08 -7.48
CA PRO A 38 7.57 7.95 -8.32
C PRO A 38 7.24 6.70 -7.52
N LEU A 39 7.98 6.44 -6.46
CA LEU A 39 7.70 5.27 -5.61
C LEU A 39 6.34 5.39 -4.91
N ILE A 40 6.00 6.57 -4.42
CA ILE A 40 4.71 6.81 -3.78
C ILE A 40 3.58 6.63 -4.79
N ILE A 41 3.73 7.17 -5.98
CA ILE A 41 2.73 7.05 -7.04
C ILE A 41 2.54 5.59 -7.43
N PHE A 42 3.64 4.87 -7.65
CA PHE A 42 3.60 3.47 -8.01
C PHE A 42 2.92 2.63 -6.93
N MET A 43 3.29 2.88 -5.67
CA MET A 43 2.69 2.17 -4.55
C MET A 43 1.18 2.43 -4.47
N GLY A 44 0.78 3.69 -4.65
CA GLY A 44 -0.64 4.05 -4.64
C GLY A 44 -1.42 3.32 -5.71
N VAL A 45 -0.89 3.25 -6.94
CA VAL A 45 -1.54 2.55 -8.04
C VAL A 45 -1.67 1.06 -7.73
N VAL A 46 -0.59 0.44 -7.25
CA VAL A 46 -0.59 -1.00 -6.95
C VAL A 46 -1.61 -1.32 -5.86
N PHE A 47 -1.60 -0.55 -4.77
CA PHE A 47 -2.53 -0.83 -3.67
C PHE A 47 -3.97 -0.50 -4.03
N SER A 48 -4.19 0.50 -4.88
CA SER A 48 -5.54 0.78 -5.39
C SER A 48 -6.05 -0.41 -6.20
N ALA A 49 -5.22 -0.96 -7.08
CA ALA A 49 -5.59 -2.13 -7.88
C ALA A 49 -5.90 -3.32 -6.99
N LEU A 50 -5.07 -3.57 -5.99
CA LEU A 50 -5.30 -4.68 -5.06
C LEU A 50 -6.59 -4.49 -4.27
N THR A 51 -6.90 -3.26 -3.86
CA THR A 51 -8.13 -2.96 -3.15
C THR A 51 -9.34 -3.23 -4.02
N VAL A 52 -9.30 -2.81 -5.28
CA VAL A 52 -10.39 -3.05 -6.23
C VAL A 52 -10.60 -4.54 -6.44
N VAL A 53 -9.51 -5.29 -6.61
CA VAL A 53 -9.59 -6.74 -6.78
C VAL A 53 -10.21 -7.39 -5.54
N ALA A 54 -9.78 -6.98 -4.35
CA ALA A 54 -10.31 -7.54 -3.11
C ALA A 54 -11.81 -7.27 -2.97
N VAL A 55 -12.25 -6.06 -3.32
CA VAL A 55 -13.66 -5.69 -3.24
C VAL A 55 -14.51 -6.48 -4.23
N ARG A 56 -13.96 -6.75 -5.42
CA ARG A 56 -14.71 -7.44 -6.46
C ARG A 56 -14.69 -8.96 -6.34
N LYS A 57 -13.57 -9.53 -5.88
CA LYS A 57 -13.37 -10.98 -5.91
C LYS A 57 -13.64 -11.68 -4.60
N LEU A 58 -13.49 -10.97 -3.48
CA LEU A 58 -13.68 -11.59 -2.18
C LEU A 58 -15.08 -11.32 -1.64
N PRO A 59 -15.65 -12.29 -0.90
CA PRO A 59 -16.99 -12.12 -0.32
C PRO A 59 -16.96 -11.05 0.77
N LEU A 60 -18.11 -10.44 0.97
CA LEU A 60 -18.24 -9.39 1.96
C LEU A 60 -17.96 -9.91 3.37
N GLU A 61 -18.23 -11.16 3.62
CA GLU A 61 -18.03 -11.72 4.94
C GLU A 61 -17.78 -13.20 4.93
#